data_52e21ff18828efa622c75fdb715e9eb1
#
_entry.id   52e21ff18828efa622c75fdb715e9eb1
#
_cell.length_a   1.000
_cell.length_b   1.000
_cell.length_c   1.000
_cell.angle_alpha   90.00
_cell.angle_beta   90.00
_cell.angle_gamma   90.00
#
_symmetry.space_group_name_H-M   'P 1'
#
loop_
_entity.id
_entity.type
_entity.pdbx_description
1 polymer ?
#
loop_
_entity_poly.entity_id
_entity_poly.type
_entity_poly.pdbx_seq_one_letter_code
_entity_poly.pdbx_strand_id
1 'polypeptide(L)'
;MSRANMDKNPEEVAAMFDGVAKRYDLVNDLLSLGQTKAWRRATTKIIAPKPEMKILDLAAGTGSSSEPLAAAGADVIPADFSEGMLAAGRKARPQLAFTKADALNLPFSDGQFDLVTISFGLRNTADIDLALAQMLRVTKPGGQLVVCEFSSPTFAPFRTIYTNYLMRALPWVAKRTSSNPDAYIYLAESIRAWPDQKALAAKIEAAGWSRVTWTNLTGGVVAVHKAFK
;
A
#
# COMPACT_ATOMS: atom_id res chain seq x y z
N MET A 1 -20.60 11.82 3.54
CA MET A 1 -19.30 11.45 4.17
C MET A 1 -18.30 12.50 3.71
N SER A 2 -17.54 13.11 4.61
CA SER A 2 -16.55 14.11 4.25
C SER A 2 -15.38 13.42 3.53
N ARG A 3 -14.85 14.08 2.51
CA ARG A 3 -13.63 13.70 1.82
C ARG A 3 -12.46 13.79 2.81
N ALA A 4 -11.57 12.78 2.84
CA ALA A 4 -10.32 12.90 3.56
C ALA A 4 -9.49 14.06 2.97
N ASN A 5 -8.92 14.90 3.85
CA ASN A 5 -8.10 16.03 3.45
C ASN A 5 -6.68 15.55 3.07
N MET A 6 -5.93 16.36 2.29
CA MET A 6 -4.54 16.07 1.94
C MET A 6 -3.59 16.15 3.14
N ASP A 7 -4.07 16.66 4.30
CA ASP A 7 -3.37 16.58 5.59
C ASP A 7 -3.30 15.15 6.14
N LYS A 8 -4.03 14.21 5.50
CA LYS A 8 -4.03 12.77 5.77
C LYS A 8 -4.28 12.42 7.24
N ASN A 9 -5.27 13.12 7.85
CA ASN A 9 -5.71 12.76 9.19
C ASN A 9 -6.09 11.28 9.22
N PRO A 10 -5.47 10.45 10.08
CA PRO A 10 -5.69 8.99 10.08
C PRO A 10 -7.15 8.58 10.25
N GLU A 11 -7.92 9.32 11.08
CA GLU A 11 -9.33 9.03 11.32
C GLU A 11 -10.21 9.32 10.09
N GLU A 12 -9.94 10.42 9.37
CA GLU A 12 -10.65 10.76 8.13
C GLU A 12 -10.34 9.76 7.02
N VAL A 13 -9.07 9.36 6.89
CA VAL A 13 -8.62 8.36 5.94
C VAL A 13 -9.27 7.01 6.25
N ALA A 14 -9.28 6.57 7.51
CA ALA A 14 -9.93 5.34 7.92
C ALA A 14 -11.44 5.37 7.63
N ALA A 15 -12.14 6.44 8.00
CA ALA A 15 -13.58 6.59 7.75
C ALA A 15 -13.92 6.55 6.24
N MET A 16 -13.04 7.11 5.39
CA MET A 16 -13.19 7.03 3.94
C MET A 16 -13.06 5.58 3.44
N PHE A 17 -12.07 4.82 3.93
CA PHE A 17 -11.88 3.42 3.58
C PHE A 17 -12.96 2.50 4.15
N ASP A 18 -13.44 2.75 5.37
CA ASP A 18 -14.57 2.03 5.97
C ASP A 18 -15.82 2.10 5.08
N GLY A 19 -16.06 3.26 4.48
CA GLY A 19 -17.21 3.48 3.57
C GLY A 19 -17.16 2.68 2.27
N VAL A 20 -16.00 2.22 1.84
CA VAL A 20 -15.79 1.48 0.58
C VAL A 20 -15.36 0.01 0.79
N ALA A 21 -15.12 -0.41 2.03
CA ALA A 21 -14.51 -1.71 2.38
C ALA A 21 -15.20 -2.92 1.72
N LYS A 22 -16.54 -2.93 1.65
CA LYS A 22 -17.33 -4.06 1.09
C LYS A 22 -17.09 -4.32 -0.40
N ARG A 23 -16.69 -3.32 -1.17
CA ARG A 23 -16.48 -3.40 -2.64
C ARG A 23 -15.07 -2.98 -3.05
N TYR A 24 -14.20 -2.76 -2.08
CA TYR A 24 -12.87 -2.19 -2.29
C TYR A 24 -12.05 -2.94 -3.36
N ASP A 25 -11.92 -4.26 -3.21
CA ASP A 25 -11.15 -5.08 -4.15
C ASP A 25 -11.74 -5.05 -5.56
N LEU A 26 -13.08 -5.15 -5.68
CA LEU A 26 -13.77 -5.15 -6.98
C LEU A 26 -13.61 -3.82 -7.71
N VAL A 27 -13.76 -2.72 -6.97
CA VAL A 27 -13.68 -1.38 -7.57
C VAL A 27 -12.24 -1.04 -7.97
N ASN A 28 -11.26 -1.41 -7.16
CA ASN A 28 -9.84 -1.25 -7.50
C ASN A 28 -9.45 -2.09 -8.73
N ASP A 29 -9.92 -3.33 -8.81
CA ASP A 29 -9.71 -4.18 -9.99
C ASP A 29 -10.29 -3.54 -11.26
N LEU A 30 -11.51 -3.00 -11.18
CA LEU A 30 -12.16 -2.34 -12.33
C LEU A 30 -11.40 -1.07 -12.75
N LEU A 31 -11.06 -0.20 -11.82
CA LEU A 31 -10.41 1.08 -12.11
C LEU A 31 -8.94 0.94 -12.54
N SER A 32 -8.28 -0.12 -12.10
CA SER A 32 -6.94 -0.47 -12.56
C SER A 32 -6.94 -1.28 -13.86
N LEU A 33 -8.11 -1.50 -14.48
CA LEU A 33 -8.27 -2.40 -15.64
C LEU A 33 -7.70 -3.80 -15.36
N GLY A 34 -7.91 -4.33 -14.14
CA GLY A 34 -7.43 -5.65 -13.70
C GLY A 34 -5.94 -5.72 -13.36
N GLN A 35 -5.21 -4.59 -13.38
CA GLN A 35 -3.77 -4.57 -13.13
C GLN A 35 -3.42 -4.88 -11.67
N THR A 36 -4.33 -4.65 -10.70
CA THR A 36 -4.06 -4.91 -9.28
C THR A 36 -3.62 -6.34 -9.02
N LYS A 37 -4.20 -7.32 -9.71
CA LYS A 37 -3.80 -8.74 -9.60
C LYS A 37 -2.39 -8.98 -10.12
N ALA A 38 -2.02 -8.35 -11.23
CA ALA A 38 -0.67 -8.46 -11.81
C ALA A 38 0.37 -7.81 -10.91
N TRP A 39 0.08 -6.61 -10.36
CA TRP A 39 0.96 -5.92 -9.43
C TRP A 39 1.15 -6.72 -8.13
N ARG A 40 0.08 -7.29 -7.57
CA ARG A 40 0.16 -8.16 -6.38
C ARG A 40 1.03 -9.38 -6.63
N ARG A 41 0.85 -10.08 -7.77
CA ARG A 41 1.71 -11.22 -8.15
C ARG A 41 3.17 -10.82 -8.29
N ALA A 42 3.46 -9.68 -8.91
CA ALA A 42 4.82 -9.17 -9.06
C ALA A 42 5.44 -8.83 -7.70
N THR A 43 4.68 -8.17 -6.81
CA THR A 43 5.12 -7.85 -5.45
C THR A 43 5.40 -9.12 -4.64
N THR A 44 4.49 -10.11 -4.66
CA THR A 44 4.72 -11.42 -4.01
C THR A 44 5.99 -12.11 -4.53
N LYS A 45 6.25 -12.04 -5.85
CA LYS A 45 7.48 -12.59 -6.45
C LYS A 45 8.74 -11.86 -5.97
N ILE A 46 8.68 -10.54 -5.80
CA ILE A 46 9.80 -9.72 -5.29
C ILE A 46 10.04 -9.98 -3.81
N ILE A 47 8.98 -10.15 -3.02
CA ILE A 47 9.05 -10.56 -1.60
C ILE A 47 9.72 -11.93 -1.49
N ALA A 48 9.38 -12.87 -2.38
CA ALA A 48 9.85 -14.25 -2.37
C ALA A 48 9.64 -14.90 -0.99
N PRO A 49 8.37 -14.98 -0.51
CA PRO A 49 8.06 -15.48 0.82
C PRO A 49 8.57 -16.92 0.99
N LYS A 50 9.04 -17.25 2.20
CA LYS A 50 9.52 -18.59 2.57
C LYS A 50 8.71 -19.11 3.74
N PRO A 51 8.62 -20.44 3.92
CA PRO A 51 8.03 -21.02 5.12
C PRO A 51 8.64 -20.42 6.39
N GLU A 52 7.78 -20.20 7.39
CA GLU A 52 8.13 -19.66 8.71
C GLU A 52 8.68 -18.22 8.74
N MET A 53 8.83 -17.56 7.57
CA MET A 53 9.21 -16.15 7.50
C MET A 53 8.13 -15.31 8.19
N LYS A 54 8.50 -14.50 9.19
CA LYS A 54 7.57 -13.59 9.87
C LYS A 54 7.42 -12.30 9.07
N ILE A 55 6.24 -12.07 8.52
CA ILE A 55 5.94 -10.93 7.65
C ILE A 55 4.89 -10.03 8.30
N LEU A 56 5.18 -8.75 8.41
CA LEU A 56 4.18 -7.72 8.71
C LEU A 56 3.71 -7.10 7.39
N ASP A 57 2.42 -7.23 7.08
CA ASP A 57 1.78 -6.56 5.94
C ASP A 57 0.96 -5.38 6.44
N LEU A 58 1.48 -4.16 6.25
CA LEU A 58 0.86 -2.91 6.70
C LEU A 58 -0.10 -2.36 5.65
N ALA A 59 -1.15 -1.68 6.12
CA ALA A 59 -2.26 -1.23 5.30
C ALA A 59 -2.83 -2.39 4.45
N ALA A 60 -2.95 -3.55 5.08
CA ALA A 60 -3.34 -4.80 4.43
C ALA A 60 -4.79 -4.79 3.93
N GLY A 61 -5.60 -3.87 4.43
CA GLY A 61 -7.01 -3.74 4.07
C GLY A 61 -7.77 -5.03 4.34
N THR A 62 -8.33 -5.62 3.27
CA THR A 62 -9.03 -6.90 3.33
C THR A 62 -8.10 -8.13 3.37
N GLY A 63 -6.77 -7.94 3.35
CA GLY A 63 -5.76 -9.01 3.38
C GLY A 63 -5.48 -9.66 2.02
N SER A 64 -5.88 -9.01 0.94
CA SER A 64 -5.68 -9.55 -0.41
C SER A 64 -4.20 -9.60 -0.84
N SER A 65 -3.33 -8.81 -0.23
CA SER A 65 -1.85 -8.88 -0.34
C SER A 65 -1.25 -9.94 0.59
N SER A 66 -1.83 -10.14 1.77
CA SER A 66 -1.35 -11.07 2.78
C SER A 66 -1.59 -12.53 2.40
N GLU A 67 -2.74 -12.81 1.77
CA GLU A 67 -3.18 -14.18 1.43
C GLU A 67 -2.13 -14.97 0.61
N PRO A 68 -1.55 -14.46 -0.50
CA PRO A 68 -0.54 -15.19 -1.26
C PRO A 68 0.78 -15.38 -0.49
N LEU A 69 1.09 -14.52 0.48
CA LEU A 69 2.27 -14.66 1.34
C LEU A 69 2.05 -15.81 2.34
N ALA A 70 0.89 -15.85 2.98
CA ALA A 70 0.51 -16.94 3.89
C ALA A 70 0.36 -18.28 3.16
N ALA A 71 -0.18 -18.29 1.94
CA ALA A 71 -0.27 -19.48 1.11
C ALA A 71 1.11 -20.07 0.74
N ALA A 72 2.17 -19.26 0.75
CA ALA A 72 3.55 -19.73 0.58
C ALA A 72 4.19 -20.26 1.88
N GLY A 73 3.43 -20.34 2.98
CA GLY A 73 3.88 -20.86 4.28
C GLY A 73 4.49 -19.82 5.21
N ALA A 74 4.45 -18.53 4.88
CA ALA A 74 4.92 -17.47 5.76
C ALA A 74 3.94 -17.22 6.91
N ASP A 75 4.47 -16.83 8.09
CA ASP A 75 3.72 -16.33 9.24
C ASP A 75 3.41 -14.85 9.01
N VAL A 76 2.21 -14.54 8.51
CA VAL A 76 1.83 -13.20 8.08
C VAL A 76 0.89 -12.55 9.08
N ILE A 77 1.22 -11.35 9.53
CA ILE A 77 0.33 -10.48 10.31
C ILE A 77 -0.19 -9.36 9.39
N PRO A 78 -1.43 -9.45 8.90
CA PRO A 78 -2.10 -8.33 8.23
C PRO A 78 -2.44 -7.27 9.26
N ALA A 79 -1.98 -6.05 9.06
CA ALA A 79 -2.25 -4.94 9.96
C ALA A 79 -2.81 -3.73 9.19
N ASP A 80 -3.85 -3.11 9.75
CA ASP A 80 -4.49 -1.92 9.16
C ASP A 80 -5.00 -0.99 10.26
N PHE A 81 -5.15 0.28 9.94
CA PHE A 81 -5.72 1.27 10.85
C PHE A 81 -7.26 1.26 10.81
N SER A 82 -7.87 0.95 9.65
CA SER A 82 -9.31 0.93 9.41
C SER A 82 -9.96 -0.34 9.97
N GLU A 83 -10.82 -0.17 10.97
CA GLU A 83 -11.56 -1.31 11.56
C GLU A 83 -12.56 -1.93 10.58
N GLY A 84 -13.16 -1.13 9.69
CA GLY A 84 -14.04 -1.63 8.65
C GLY A 84 -13.33 -2.53 7.64
N MET A 85 -12.09 -2.18 7.27
CA MET A 85 -11.25 -3.02 6.42
C MET A 85 -10.84 -4.32 7.12
N LEU A 86 -10.43 -4.24 8.40
CA LEU A 86 -10.10 -5.43 9.21
C LEU A 86 -11.30 -6.37 9.37
N ALA A 87 -12.49 -5.82 9.64
CA ALA A 87 -13.72 -6.61 9.75
C ALA A 87 -14.08 -7.33 8.44
N ALA A 88 -13.95 -6.64 7.31
CA ALA A 88 -14.13 -7.23 5.99
C ALA A 88 -13.08 -8.32 5.70
N GLY A 89 -11.84 -8.08 6.08
CA GLY A 89 -10.73 -9.01 5.96
C GLY A 89 -10.94 -10.29 6.78
N ARG A 90 -11.26 -10.16 8.06
CA ARG A 90 -11.57 -11.31 8.96
C ARG A 90 -12.69 -12.19 8.40
N LYS A 91 -13.70 -11.56 7.77
CA LYS A 91 -14.79 -12.30 7.14
C LYS A 91 -14.36 -13.02 5.86
N ALA A 92 -13.54 -12.39 5.03
CA ALA A 92 -13.11 -12.93 3.74
C ALA A 92 -11.99 -13.97 3.89
N ARG A 93 -11.12 -13.81 4.91
CA ARG A 93 -9.89 -14.59 5.14
C ARG A 93 -9.75 -14.93 6.62
N PRO A 94 -10.65 -15.78 7.18
CA PRO A 94 -10.69 -16.09 8.62
C PRO A 94 -9.43 -16.80 9.13
N GLN A 95 -8.60 -17.32 8.23
CA GLN A 95 -7.34 -17.97 8.54
C GLN A 95 -6.20 -16.97 8.87
N LEU A 96 -6.38 -15.67 8.59
CA LEU A 96 -5.36 -14.64 8.85
C LEU A 96 -5.66 -13.90 10.17
N ALA A 97 -4.60 -13.65 10.95
CA ALA A 97 -4.68 -12.95 12.24
C ALA A 97 -4.59 -11.42 12.05
N PHE A 98 -5.69 -10.79 11.64
CA PHE A 98 -5.76 -9.34 11.43
C PHE A 98 -5.57 -8.56 12.72
N THR A 99 -4.66 -7.58 12.69
CA THR A 99 -4.29 -6.73 13.82
C THR A 99 -4.58 -5.26 13.50
N LYS A 100 -5.17 -4.51 14.42
CA LYS A 100 -5.27 -3.05 14.30
C LYS A 100 -3.92 -2.43 14.64
N ALA A 101 -3.38 -1.62 13.72
CA ALA A 101 -2.11 -0.93 13.94
C ALA A 101 -2.06 0.42 13.19
N ASP A 102 -1.45 1.40 13.85
CA ASP A 102 -1.07 2.66 13.23
C ASP A 102 0.38 2.53 12.73
N ALA A 103 0.60 2.82 11.44
CA ALA A 103 1.93 2.80 10.84
C ALA A 103 2.91 3.80 11.48
N LEU A 104 2.39 4.84 12.15
CA LEU A 104 3.18 5.85 12.85
C LEU A 104 3.55 5.42 14.28
N ASN A 105 2.87 4.40 14.83
CA ASN A 105 3.14 3.86 16.16
C ASN A 105 2.80 2.36 16.21
N LEU A 106 3.70 1.55 15.66
CA LEU A 106 3.49 0.11 15.52
C LEU A 106 3.51 -0.60 16.89
N PRO A 107 2.45 -1.37 17.24
CA PRO A 107 2.35 -2.07 18.52
C PRO A 107 3.13 -3.40 18.53
N PHE A 108 4.32 -3.39 17.95
CA PHE A 108 5.19 -4.56 17.82
C PHE A 108 6.56 -4.27 18.41
N SER A 109 7.22 -5.32 18.88
CA SER A 109 8.58 -5.25 19.43
C SER A 109 9.62 -4.93 18.37
N ASP A 110 10.74 -4.35 18.77
CA ASP A 110 11.89 -4.13 17.91
C ASP A 110 12.42 -5.46 17.36
N GLY A 111 12.75 -5.48 16.08
CA GLY A 111 13.33 -6.66 15.44
C GLY A 111 12.44 -7.90 15.46
N GLN A 112 11.12 -7.74 15.35
CA GLN A 112 10.17 -8.85 15.40
C GLN A 112 10.02 -9.57 14.04
N PHE A 113 10.12 -8.85 12.91
CA PHE A 113 9.78 -9.33 11.58
C PHE A 113 11.00 -9.55 10.69
N ASP A 114 10.96 -10.59 9.87
CA ASP A 114 11.96 -10.84 8.82
C ASP A 114 11.73 -9.93 7.61
N LEU A 115 10.46 -9.54 7.39
CA LEU A 115 10.07 -8.63 6.32
C LEU A 115 8.87 -7.78 6.76
N VAL A 116 8.92 -6.50 6.41
CA VAL A 116 7.76 -5.59 6.47
C VAL A 116 7.39 -5.19 5.05
N THR A 117 6.11 -5.27 4.70
CA THR A 117 5.59 -4.82 3.41
C THR A 117 4.44 -3.86 3.60
N ILE A 118 4.29 -2.93 2.66
CA ILE A 118 3.14 -2.03 2.56
C ILE A 118 2.77 -1.85 1.10
N SER A 119 1.49 -2.08 0.76
CA SER A 119 1.00 -1.98 -0.62
C SER A 119 -0.12 -0.95 -0.72
N PHE A 120 0.10 0.11 -1.50
CA PHE A 120 -0.86 1.21 -1.76
C PHE A 120 -1.37 1.93 -0.50
N GLY A 121 -0.61 1.85 0.59
CA GLY A 121 -0.96 2.44 1.89
C GLY A 121 -0.04 3.59 2.31
N LEU A 122 1.24 3.56 1.94
CA LEU A 122 2.25 4.50 2.44
C LEU A 122 1.92 5.96 2.07
N ARG A 123 1.35 6.20 0.88
CA ARG A 123 0.94 7.55 0.46
C ARG A 123 -0.18 8.15 1.31
N ASN A 124 -0.89 7.33 2.08
CA ASN A 124 -2.00 7.73 2.93
C ASN A 124 -1.58 8.01 4.38
N THR A 125 -0.31 7.74 4.74
CA THR A 125 0.21 8.06 6.07
C THR A 125 0.46 9.57 6.21
N ALA A 126 0.19 10.12 7.38
CA ALA A 126 0.40 11.54 7.67
C ALA A 126 1.90 11.90 7.66
N ASP A 127 2.75 10.98 8.13
CA ASP A 127 4.20 11.14 8.18
C ASP A 127 4.89 9.88 7.61
N ILE A 128 5.41 10.01 6.39
CA ILE A 128 6.09 8.93 5.68
C ILE A 128 7.41 8.56 6.36
N ASP A 129 8.16 9.57 6.83
CA ASP A 129 9.48 9.38 7.38
C ASP A 129 9.38 8.66 8.73
N LEU A 130 8.40 9.01 9.57
CA LEU A 130 8.08 8.30 10.81
C LEU A 130 7.59 6.87 10.53
N ALA A 131 6.72 6.67 9.56
CA ALA A 131 6.25 5.33 9.17
C ALA A 131 7.41 4.43 8.75
N LEU A 132 8.32 4.93 7.90
CA LEU A 132 9.52 4.19 7.47
C LEU A 132 10.46 3.87 8.63
N ALA A 133 10.61 4.79 9.61
CA ALA A 133 11.39 4.56 10.83
C ALA A 133 10.75 3.49 11.72
N GLN A 134 9.42 3.49 11.88
CA GLN A 134 8.71 2.45 12.63
C GLN A 134 8.84 1.08 11.96
N MET A 135 8.72 1.02 10.63
CA MET A 135 8.96 -0.22 9.88
C MET A 135 10.40 -0.72 10.09
N LEU A 136 11.39 0.18 10.07
CA LEU A 136 12.78 -0.17 10.33
C LEU A 136 12.96 -0.73 11.75
N ARG A 137 12.35 -0.08 12.76
CA ARG A 137 12.43 -0.50 14.15
C ARG A 137 11.98 -1.95 14.34
N VAL A 138 10.80 -2.30 13.81
CA VAL A 138 10.20 -3.63 14.00
C VAL A 138 10.82 -4.72 13.12
N THR A 139 11.63 -4.35 12.13
CA THR A 139 12.34 -5.29 11.25
C THR A 139 13.62 -5.79 11.92
N LYS A 140 13.93 -7.08 11.82
CA LYS A 140 15.17 -7.71 12.30
C LYS A 140 16.40 -7.15 11.58
N PRO A 141 17.59 -7.16 12.19
CA PRO A 141 18.82 -6.94 11.46
C PRO A 141 18.94 -7.91 10.27
N GLY A 142 19.25 -7.38 9.08
CA GLY A 142 19.27 -8.14 7.82
C GLY A 142 17.90 -8.43 7.21
N GLY A 143 16.81 -8.02 7.88
CA GLY A 143 15.45 -8.13 7.36
C GLY A 143 15.17 -7.15 6.21
N GLN A 144 13.99 -7.24 5.64
CA GLN A 144 13.64 -6.57 4.38
C GLN A 144 12.45 -5.63 4.53
N LEU A 145 12.45 -4.55 3.73
CA LEU A 145 11.30 -3.72 3.43
C LEU A 145 10.88 -3.93 1.98
N VAL A 146 9.57 -4.05 1.72
CA VAL A 146 9.01 -4.00 0.37
C VAL A 146 7.85 -3.01 0.34
N VAL A 147 7.97 -1.97 -0.47
CA VAL A 147 6.93 -0.94 -0.67
C VAL A 147 6.41 -1.04 -2.10
N CYS A 148 5.15 -1.41 -2.27
CA CYS A 148 4.45 -1.37 -3.55
C CYS A 148 3.54 -0.14 -3.58
N GLU A 149 3.84 0.85 -4.42
CA GLU A 149 3.07 2.09 -4.43
C GLU A 149 2.98 2.69 -5.84
N PHE A 150 1.99 3.55 -6.07
CA PHE A 150 1.92 4.35 -7.28
C PHE A 150 3.21 5.16 -7.44
N SER A 151 3.52 5.49 -8.70
CA SER A 151 4.70 6.27 -9.02
C SER A 151 4.51 7.02 -10.35
N SER A 152 5.57 7.59 -10.88
CA SER A 152 5.53 8.32 -12.15
C SER A 152 5.96 7.45 -13.32
N PRO A 153 5.15 7.34 -14.40
CA PRO A 153 5.58 6.68 -15.62
C PRO A 153 6.90 7.23 -16.14
N THR A 154 7.80 6.32 -16.52
CA THR A 154 9.18 6.69 -16.94
C THR A 154 9.24 7.25 -18.35
N PHE A 155 8.30 6.86 -19.23
CA PHE A 155 8.21 7.37 -20.60
C PHE A 155 7.33 8.61 -20.67
N ALA A 156 7.89 9.76 -21.03
CA ALA A 156 7.24 11.06 -20.95
C ALA A 156 5.88 11.17 -21.67
N PRO A 157 5.70 10.70 -22.92
CA PRO A 157 4.39 10.72 -23.58
C PRO A 157 3.34 9.91 -22.82
N PHE A 158 3.70 8.75 -22.32
CA PHE A 158 2.79 7.91 -21.52
C PHE A 158 2.45 8.57 -20.19
N ARG A 159 3.39 9.24 -19.53
CA ARG A 159 3.17 10.02 -18.32
C ARG A 159 2.11 11.10 -18.52
N THR A 160 2.17 11.83 -19.64
CA THR A 160 1.18 12.86 -19.98
C THR A 160 -0.22 12.26 -20.15
N ILE A 161 -0.34 11.15 -20.87
CA ILE A 161 -1.61 10.44 -21.07
C ILE A 161 -2.16 9.94 -19.72
N TYR A 162 -1.31 9.31 -18.91
CA TYR A 162 -1.69 8.77 -17.60
C TYR A 162 -2.12 9.87 -16.62
N THR A 163 -1.41 10.98 -16.57
CA THR A 163 -1.78 12.13 -15.73
C THR A 163 -3.12 12.72 -16.13
N ASN A 164 -3.37 12.87 -17.45
CA ASN A 164 -4.66 13.33 -17.95
C ASN A 164 -5.79 12.34 -17.62
N TYR A 165 -5.54 11.04 -17.73
CA TYR A 165 -6.48 10.01 -17.30
C TYR A 165 -6.83 10.14 -15.80
N LEU A 166 -5.83 10.21 -14.92
CA LEU A 166 -6.03 10.34 -13.48
C LEU A 166 -6.81 11.60 -13.11
N MET A 167 -6.47 12.76 -13.72
CA MET A 167 -7.02 14.04 -13.29
C MET A 167 -8.36 14.37 -13.93
N ARG A 168 -8.70 13.79 -15.07
CA ARG A 168 -9.91 14.12 -15.83
C ARG A 168 -10.86 12.94 -16.00
N ALA A 169 -10.36 11.81 -16.50
CA ALA A 169 -11.22 10.67 -16.83
C ALA A 169 -11.67 9.92 -15.57
N LEU A 170 -10.75 9.62 -14.64
CA LEU A 170 -11.06 8.86 -13.44
C LEU A 170 -12.12 9.53 -12.54
N PRO A 171 -12.03 10.84 -12.19
CA PRO A 171 -13.08 11.51 -11.44
C PRO A 171 -14.43 11.57 -12.17
N TRP A 172 -14.41 11.71 -13.52
CA TRP A 172 -15.62 11.74 -14.33
C TRP A 172 -16.33 10.37 -14.33
N VAL A 173 -15.59 9.28 -14.49
CA VAL A 173 -16.13 7.92 -14.40
C VAL A 173 -16.63 7.65 -12.98
N ALA A 174 -15.84 7.97 -11.96
CA ALA A 174 -16.19 7.74 -10.57
C ALA A 174 -17.49 8.43 -10.16
N LYS A 175 -17.73 9.67 -10.62
CA LYS A 175 -19.00 10.39 -10.39
C LYS A 175 -20.23 9.67 -10.94
N ARG A 176 -20.07 8.79 -11.94
CA ARG A 176 -21.18 8.05 -12.57
C ARG A 176 -21.34 6.62 -12.08
N THR A 177 -20.26 6.01 -11.57
CA THR A 177 -20.24 4.57 -11.27
C THR A 177 -19.99 4.24 -9.81
N SER A 178 -19.49 5.20 -9.02
CA SER A 178 -19.13 4.97 -7.62
C SER A 178 -20.19 5.52 -6.65
N SER A 179 -20.39 4.79 -5.56
CA SER A 179 -21.16 5.28 -4.40
C SER A 179 -20.42 6.36 -3.59
N ASN A 180 -19.11 6.51 -3.79
CA ASN A 180 -18.28 7.52 -3.15
C ASN A 180 -17.28 8.14 -4.15
N PRO A 181 -17.69 9.08 -5.00
CA PRO A 181 -16.82 9.73 -5.98
C PRO A 181 -15.64 10.48 -5.36
N ASP A 182 -15.80 11.01 -4.16
CA ASP A 182 -14.78 11.81 -3.47
C ASP A 182 -13.54 11.00 -3.11
N ALA A 183 -13.68 9.70 -2.83
CA ALA A 183 -12.56 8.80 -2.62
C ALA A 183 -11.65 8.67 -3.86
N TYR A 184 -12.20 8.79 -5.07
CA TYR A 184 -11.42 8.71 -6.32
C TYR A 184 -10.76 10.04 -6.68
N ILE A 185 -11.36 11.15 -6.30
CA ILE A 185 -10.72 12.47 -6.40
C ILE A 185 -9.51 12.49 -5.46
N TYR A 186 -9.68 12.06 -4.21
CA TYR A 186 -8.58 11.89 -3.26
C TYR A 186 -7.48 10.96 -3.81
N LEU A 187 -7.86 9.83 -4.40
CA LEU A 187 -6.91 8.90 -5.03
C LEU A 187 -6.08 9.60 -6.10
N ALA A 188 -6.71 10.32 -7.03
CA ALA A 188 -6.00 11.02 -8.10
C ALA A 188 -5.04 12.11 -7.56
N GLU A 189 -5.48 12.89 -6.57
CA GLU A 189 -4.68 13.93 -5.95
C GLU A 189 -3.53 13.35 -5.12
N SER A 190 -3.77 12.30 -4.35
CA SER A 190 -2.73 11.62 -3.56
C SER A 190 -1.65 10.99 -4.44
N ILE A 191 -2.04 10.39 -5.58
CA ILE A 191 -1.07 9.88 -6.57
C ILE A 191 -0.26 11.02 -7.20
N ARG A 192 -0.91 12.14 -7.55
CA ARG A 192 -0.22 13.29 -8.15
C ARG A 192 0.79 13.93 -7.22
N ALA A 193 0.47 13.99 -5.92
CA ALA A 193 1.35 14.57 -4.90
C ALA A 193 2.45 13.60 -4.43
N TRP A 194 2.38 12.32 -4.82
CA TRP A 194 3.30 11.28 -4.39
C TRP A 194 4.66 11.39 -5.09
N PRO A 195 5.78 11.14 -4.38
CA PRO A 195 7.11 11.17 -4.97
C PRO A 195 7.28 10.10 -6.08
N ASP A 196 8.17 10.38 -7.02
CA ASP A 196 8.60 9.40 -8.00
C ASP A 196 9.51 8.31 -7.37
N GLN A 197 9.92 7.35 -8.18
CA GLN A 197 10.72 6.21 -7.73
C GLN A 197 12.00 6.64 -7.01
N LYS A 198 12.73 7.61 -7.58
CA LYS A 198 14.01 8.07 -7.03
C LYS A 198 13.82 8.85 -5.73
N ALA A 199 12.82 9.71 -5.68
CA ALA A 199 12.53 10.50 -4.50
C ALA A 199 12.04 9.62 -3.33
N LEU A 200 11.24 8.57 -3.61
CA LEU A 200 10.85 7.60 -2.59
C LEU A 200 12.05 6.76 -2.13
N ALA A 201 12.92 6.32 -3.03
CA ALA A 201 14.14 5.59 -2.66
C ALA A 201 15.01 6.43 -1.72
N ALA A 202 15.21 7.72 -2.00
CA ALA A 202 15.97 8.63 -1.13
C ALA A 202 15.35 8.77 0.27
N LYS A 203 14.00 8.79 0.38
CA LYS A 203 13.32 8.78 1.69
C LYS A 203 13.52 7.48 2.45
N ILE A 204 13.47 6.35 1.76
CA ILE A 204 13.73 5.04 2.36
C ILE A 204 15.19 4.98 2.88
N GLU A 205 16.16 5.46 2.09
CA GLU A 205 17.57 5.55 2.52
C GLU A 205 17.75 6.49 3.73
N ALA A 206 17.12 7.66 3.70
CA ALA A 206 17.18 8.65 4.79
C ALA A 206 16.59 8.09 6.11
N ALA A 207 15.62 7.18 6.04
CA ALA A 207 15.06 6.50 7.21
C ALA A 207 15.97 5.37 7.76
N GLY A 208 17.15 5.15 7.18
CA GLY A 208 18.15 4.19 7.66
C GLY A 208 18.14 2.82 6.95
N TRP A 209 17.31 2.66 5.94
CA TRP A 209 17.32 1.44 5.10
C TRP A 209 18.50 1.46 4.12
N SER A 210 19.03 0.29 3.80
CA SER A 210 20.17 0.12 2.91
C SER A 210 19.83 -0.62 1.62
N ARG A 211 20.69 -0.53 0.62
CA ARG A 211 20.58 -1.28 -0.66
C ARG A 211 19.22 -1.10 -1.34
N VAL A 212 18.72 0.14 -1.36
CA VAL A 212 17.41 0.45 -1.95
C VAL A 212 17.47 0.24 -3.46
N THR A 213 16.55 -0.55 -3.95
CA THR A 213 16.32 -0.82 -5.37
C THR A 213 14.83 -0.74 -5.68
N TRP A 214 14.47 -0.58 -6.96
CA TRP A 214 13.05 -0.64 -7.34
C TRP A 214 12.84 -1.31 -8.68
N THR A 215 11.65 -1.86 -8.85
CA THR A 215 11.15 -2.46 -10.09
C THR A 215 9.91 -1.72 -10.54
N ASN A 216 9.94 -1.19 -11.77
CA ASN A 216 8.78 -0.53 -12.36
C ASN A 216 7.79 -1.56 -12.90
N LEU A 217 6.50 -1.34 -12.58
CA LEU A 217 5.38 -2.11 -13.13
C LEU A 217 4.53 -1.18 -14.01
N THR A 218 3.94 -1.72 -15.06
CA THR A 218 3.07 -0.98 -16.00
C THR A 218 3.72 0.34 -16.45
N GLY A 219 4.97 0.28 -16.93
CA GLY A 219 5.68 1.46 -17.43
C GLY A 219 6.03 2.51 -16.35
N GLY A 220 6.00 2.14 -15.08
CA GLY A 220 6.30 3.02 -13.95
C GLY A 220 5.06 3.64 -13.28
N VAL A 221 3.84 3.25 -13.68
CA VAL A 221 2.59 3.62 -12.98
C VAL A 221 2.63 3.16 -11.52
N VAL A 222 3.21 1.99 -11.28
CA VAL A 222 3.50 1.43 -9.96
C VAL A 222 4.99 1.09 -9.90
N ALA A 223 5.60 1.27 -8.74
CA ALA A 223 6.93 0.81 -8.45
C ALA A 223 6.94 -0.03 -7.17
N VAL A 224 7.74 -1.09 -7.19
CA VAL A 224 8.01 -1.92 -6.00
C VAL A 224 9.43 -1.62 -5.55
N HIS A 225 9.58 -0.93 -4.42
CA HIS A 225 10.86 -0.67 -3.78
C HIS A 225 11.18 -1.82 -2.84
N LYS A 226 12.45 -2.21 -2.81
CA LYS A 226 13.00 -3.20 -1.90
C LYS A 226 14.25 -2.65 -1.24
N ALA A 227 14.34 -2.83 0.07
CA ALA A 227 15.46 -2.37 0.88
C ALA A 227 15.77 -3.37 2.01
N PHE A 228 16.88 -3.16 2.72
CA PHE A 228 17.33 -4.02 3.81
C PHE A 228 17.72 -3.19 5.03
N LYS A 229 17.48 -3.74 6.20
CA LYS A 229 17.98 -3.18 7.47
C LYS A 229 19.42 -3.56 7.72
#